data_e21060f58f7787aa7ae22ce8c7d5334c
#
_entry.id   e21060f58f7787aa7ae22ce8c7d5334c
#
_cell.length_a   1.000
_cell.length_b   1.000
_cell.length_c   1.000
_cell.angle_alpha   90.00
_cell.angle_beta   90.00
_cell.angle_gamma   90.00
#
_symmetry.space_group_name_H-M   'P 1'
#
loop_
_entity.id
_entity.type
_entity.pdbx_description
1 polymer ?
#
loop_
_entity_poly.entity_id
_entity_poly.type
_entity_poly.pdbx_seq_one_letter_code
_entity_poly.pdbx_strand_id
1 'polypeptide(L)'
;MQESMITIFDNVNTRIVDDLRAKLASHHKVSIAAASFSIYAFEALKDELESVDELRFIFTSPTFIKEKQKKEKREFYIPKLNRERNLYGSEFEIKLRNQLSQKAIAKECAEWIRHKVHFKSNSSDERMPGMLNLEVRKESADKSNEAIAYSYYPFNDFTTADLGLTKGDAMFSITNRIATPMAESYLKTFDELWKDNSKFSDVTDRVLEYMETVYNENAPEYIYFITLYHIFNEFLEDISEDVLPNENVGFKKSVIWQKLFNFQRDAALACINKLEKYHGCILADSVGLGKTFTALAVIKYYE
;
A
#
# COMPACT_ATOMS: atom_id res chain seq x y z
N MET A 1 6.48 14.69 -38.02
CA MET A 1 5.20 15.20 -37.46
C MET A 1 5.54 16.04 -36.24
N GLN A 2 5.10 17.28 -36.20
CA GLN A 2 5.32 18.15 -35.04
C GLN A 2 4.50 17.56 -33.89
N GLU A 3 5.13 17.23 -32.79
CA GLU A 3 4.46 16.69 -31.60
C GLU A 3 3.53 17.75 -31.01
N SER A 4 2.33 17.37 -30.60
CA SER A 4 1.39 18.30 -29.98
C SER A 4 1.97 18.87 -28.69
N MET A 5 1.90 20.18 -28.49
CA MET A 5 2.38 20.85 -27.27
C MET A 5 1.67 20.35 -26.00
N ILE A 6 0.42 19.94 -26.12
CA ILE A 6 -0.36 19.34 -25.04
C ILE A 6 -1.04 18.08 -25.55
N THR A 7 -0.90 16.99 -24.80
CA THR A 7 -1.61 15.73 -25.05
C THR A 7 -2.38 15.33 -23.80
N ILE A 8 -3.62 14.88 -23.96
CA ILE A 8 -4.53 14.54 -22.86
C ILE A 8 -4.58 13.01 -22.71
N PHE A 9 -4.47 12.53 -21.48
CA PHE A 9 -4.60 11.13 -21.08
C PHE A 9 -5.81 10.97 -20.17
N ASP A 10 -6.67 10.00 -20.48
CA ASP A 10 -7.87 9.67 -19.69
C ASP A 10 -7.73 8.33 -18.93
N ASN A 11 -6.62 7.62 -19.13
CA ASN A 11 -6.34 6.29 -18.59
C ASN A 11 -7.39 5.21 -18.95
N VAL A 12 -8.23 5.49 -19.93
CA VAL A 12 -9.21 4.55 -20.50
C VAL A 12 -8.88 4.26 -21.96
N ASN A 13 -8.87 5.29 -22.82
CA ASN A 13 -8.54 5.17 -24.24
C ASN A 13 -7.05 5.44 -24.48
N THR A 14 -6.46 6.36 -23.70
CA THR A 14 -5.07 6.76 -23.76
C THR A 14 -4.47 6.64 -22.36
N ARG A 15 -3.53 5.70 -22.17
CA ARG A 15 -2.92 5.43 -20.86
C ARG A 15 -1.61 6.16 -20.71
N ILE A 16 -1.36 6.70 -19.53
CA ILE A 16 -0.10 7.38 -19.18
C ILE A 16 1.08 6.42 -19.29
N VAL A 17 0.93 5.17 -18.87
CA VAL A 17 2.02 4.16 -18.89
C VAL A 17 2.58 3.94 -20.29
N ASP A 18 1.74 3.91 -21.32
CA ASP A 18 2.18 3.65 -22.69
C ASP A 18 3.03 4.82 -23.24
N ASP A 19 2.65 6.03 -22.88
CA ASP A 19 3.41 7.23 -23.25
C ASP A 19 4.72 7.35 -22.43
N LEU A 20 4.68 7.04 -21.13
CA LEU A 20 5.87 7.03 -20.28
C LEU A 20 6.91 6.02 -20.79
N ARG A 21 6.50 4.80 -21.17
CA ARG A 21 7.39 3.80 -21.76
C ARG A 21 8.11 4.33 -22.99
N ALA A 22 7.37 5.00 -23.88
CA ALA A 22 7.96 5.58 -25.09
C ALA A 22 8.92 6.75 -24.80
N LYS A 23 8.66 7.52 -23.72
CA LYS A 23 9.43 8.74 -23.42
C LYS A 23 10.59 8.50 -22.46
N LEU A 24 10.46 7.61 -21.48
CA LEU A 24 11.54 7.30 -20.53
C LEU A 24 12.79 6.78 -21.21
N ALA A 25 12.67 6.01 -22.29
CA ALA A 25 13.80 5.47 -23.03
C ALA A 25 14.81 6.52 -23.54
N SER A 26 14.36 7.77 -23.70
CA SER A 26 15.21 8.91 -24.17
C SER A 26 15.47 9.96 -23.09
N HIS A 27 14.95 9.77 -21.87
CA HIS A 27 15.02 10.74 -20.79
C HIS A 27 15.83 10.18 -19.62
N HIS A 28 16.75 10.98 -19.10
CA HIS A 28 17.73 10.53 -18.12
C HIS A 28 17.45 11.02 -16.71
N LYS A 29 16.63 12.06 -16.57
CA LYS A 29 16.26 12.57 -15.26
C LYS A 29 14.75 12.65 -15.13
N VAL A 30 14.26 12.04 -14.06
CA VAL A 30 12.84 11.98 -13.71
C VAL A 30 12.63 12.70 -12.38
N SER A 31 11.60 13.56 -12.31
CA SER A 31 11.27 14.31 -11.11
C SER A 31 9.77 14.17 -10.84
N ILE A 32 9.42 13.53 -9.75
CA ILE A 32 8.03 13.21 -9.39
C ILE A 32 7.66 13.89 -8.08
N ALA A 33 6.54 14.58 -8.06
CA ALA A 33 5.86 15.00 -6.85
C ALA A 33 4.50 14.27 -6.81
N ALA A 34 4.30 13.40 -5.82
CA ALA A 34 3.09 12.60 -5.70
C ALA A 34 2.81 12.25 -4.23
N ALA A 35 1.56 11.91 -3.90
CA ALA A 35 1.19 11.58 -2.53
C ALA A 35 1.64 10.18 -2.12
N SER A 36 1.79 9.26 -3.08
CA SER A 36 2.22 7.88 -2.82
C SER A 36 3.17 7.35 -3.88
N PHE A 37 4.02 6.39 -3.48
CA PHE A 37 4.90 5.62 -4.35
C PHE A 37 4.55 4.13 -4.24
N SER A 38 4.27 3.47 -5.35
CA SER A 38 3.94 2.06 -5.41
C SER A 38 5.07 1.24 -6.02
N ILE A 39 5.47 0.17 -5.33
CA ILE A 39 6.43 -0.81 -5.88
C ILE A 39 5.90 -1.51 -7.14
N TYR A 40 4.59 -1.63 -7.29
CA TYR A 40 3.97 -2.21 -8.49
C TYR A 40 3.99 -1.24 -9.68
N ALA A 41 3.95 0.07 -9.43
CA ALA A 41 4.18 1.07 -10.48
C ALA A 41 5.64 1.05 -10.95
N PHE A 42 6.59 0.87 -10.02
CA PHE A 42 7.99 0.62 -10.35
C PHE A 42 8.12 -0.64 -11.20
N GLU A 43 7.56 -1.78 -10.78
CA GLU A 43 7.61 -3.05 -11.52
C GLU A 43 7.11 -2.89 -12.96
N ALA A 44 6.01 -2.16 -13.13
CA ALA A 44 5.40 -1.95 -14.45
C ALA A 44 6.25 -1.10 -15.41
N LEU A 45 7.18 -0.30 -14.89
CA LEU A 45 8.07 0.58 -15.63
C LEU A 45 9.56 0.24 -15.39
N LYS A 46 9.86 -0.94 -14.85
CA LYS A 46 11.20 -1.32 -14.40
C LYS A 46 12.24 -1.17 -15.49
N ASP A 47 11.99 -1.74 -16.66
CA ASP A 47 12.93 -1.76 -17.78
C ASP A 47 13.27 -0.32 -18.24
N GLU A 48 12.29 0.55 -18.28
CA GLU A 48 12.46 1.95 -18.67
C GLU A 48 13.15 2.75 -17.55
N LEU A 49 12.79 2.51 -16.28
CA LEU A 49 13.38 3.19 -15.13
C LEU A 49 14.85 2.77 -14.89
N GLU A 50 15.25 1.57 -15.31
CA GLU A 50 16.65 1.15 -15.28
C GLU A 50 17.54 1.99 -16.22
N SER A 51 16.98 2.55 -17.28
CA SER A 51 17.70 3.44 -18.21
C SER A 51 17.87 4.87 -17.69
N VAL A 52 17.10 5.28 -16.69
CA VAL A 52 17.14 6.62 -16.08
C VAL A 52 18.39 6.78 -15.22
N ASP A 53 19.07 7.93 -15.31
CA ASP A 53 20.27 8.21 -14.52
C ASP A 53 19.94 8.59 -13.06
N GLU A 54 18.90 9.42 -12.87
CA GLU A 54 18.46 9.93 -11.57
C GLU A 54 16.95 10.07 -11.51
N LEU A 55 16.35 9.62 -10.42
CA LEU A 55 14.96 9.90 -10.09
C LEU A 55 14.87 10.66 -8.75
N ARG A 56 14.19 11.80 -8.76
CA ARG A 56 13.89 12.61 -7.57
C ARG A 56 12.40 12.52 -7.26
N PHE A 57 12.07 12.14 -6.05
CA PHE A 57 10.68 11.98 -5.63
C PHE A 57 10.36 12.83 -4.40
N ILE A 58 9.30 13.63 -4.48
CA ILE A 58 8.76 14.40 -3.35
C ILE A 58 7.40 13.82 -2.96
N PHE A 59 7.27 13.36 -1.71
CA PHE A 59 5.95 13.09 -1.13
C PHE A 59 5.25 14.42 -0.85
N THR A 60 4.10 14.63 -1.52
CA THR A 60 3.35 15.90 -1.45
C THR A 60 2.68 16.14 -0.10
N SER A 61 2.52 15.07 0.70
CA SER A 61 2.00 15.12 2.07
C SER A 61 3.08 14.69 3.07
N PRO A 62 3.01 15.15 4.33
CA PRO A 62 3.92 14.71 5.37
C PRO A 62 3.95 13.20 5.50
N THR A 63 5.10 12.58 5.16
CA THR A 63 5.31 11.15 5.18
C THR A 63 6.59 10.86 5.95
N PHE A 64 6.62 9.84 6.79
CA PHE A 64 7.78 9.47 7.62
C PHE A 64 8.25 10.56 8.62
N ILE A 65 7.44 11.56 8.94
CA ILE A 65 7.77 12.56 9.95
C ILE A 65 7.61 11.90 11.32
N LYS A 66 8.62 12.07 12.18
CA LYS A 66 8.51 11.66 13.59
C LYS A 66 7.44 12.53 14.26
N GLU A 67 6.27 11.96 14.49
CA GLU A 67 5.28 12.61 15.36
C GLU A 67 5.89 12.83 16.73
N LYS A 68 6.10 14.09 17.10
CA LYS A 68 6.34 14.51 18.48
C LYS A 68 5.02 14.44 19.25
N GLN A 69 4.43 13.26 19.38
CA GLN A 69 3.24 13.10 20.21
C GLN A 69 3.44 11.99 21.23
N LYS A 70 2.94 12.30 22.45
CA LYS A 70 2.93 11.44 23.62
C LYS A 70 2.39 10.06 23.26
N LYS A 71 3.07 9.03 23.76
CA LYS A 71 2.66 7.63 23.70
C LYS A 71 1.29 7.43 24.36
N GLU A 72 0.22 7.62 23.61
CA GLU A 72 -1.02 6.90 23.88
C GLU A 72 -0.92 5.55 23.18
N LYS A 73 -1.30 4.49 23.90
CA LYS A 73 -1.35 3.12 23.36
C LYS A 73 -2.27 3.15 22.15
N ARG A 74 -1.70 3.19 20.95
CA ARG A 74 -2.48 3.03 19.72
C ARG A 74 -2.69 1.54 19.49
N GLU A 75 -3.92 1.14 19.41
CA GLU A 75 -4.32 -0.13 18.83
C GLU A 75 -3.72 -0.23 17.41
N PHE A 76 -3.21 -1.41 17.07
CA PHE A 76 -2.65 -1.70 15.75
C PHE A 76 -3.75 -1.57 14.70
N TYR A 77 -3.85 -0.42 14.08
CA TYR A 77 -4.70 -0.23 12.92
C TYR A 77 -3.87 -0.45 11.66
N ILE A 78 -4.14 -1.51 10.91
CA ILE A 78 -3.55 -1.77 9.60
C ILE A 78 -4.54 -1.26 8.54
N PRO A 79 -4.37 -0.04 7.98
CA PRO A 79 -5.36 0.54 7.06
C PRO A 79 -5.40 -0.12 5.68
N LYS A 80 -4.53 -1.10 5.39
CA LYS A 80 -4.30 -1.63 4.04
C LYS A 80 -5.20 -2.80 3.61
N LEU A 81 -5.87 -3.48 4.52
CA LEU A 81 -6.59 -4.71 4.17
C LEU A 81 -7.86 -4.51 3.34
N ASN A 82 -8.47 -3.33 3.34
CA ASN A 82 -9.73 -3.09 2.63
C ASN A 82 -9.58 -2.78 1.13
N ARG A 83 -8.40 -2.41 0.63
CA ARG A 83 -8.19 -2.15 -0.80
C ARG A 83 -7.84 -3.40 -1.62
N GLU A 84 -7.27 -4.40 -0.99
CA GLU A 84 -6.84 -5.65 -1.67
C GLU A 84 -7.95 -6.69 -1.81
N ARG A 85 -9.10 -6.53 -1.16
CA ARG A 85 -10.21 -7.51 -1.15
C ARG A 85 -10.93 -7.69 -2.50
N ASN A 86 -10.68 -6.86 -3.48
CA ASN A 86 -11.46 -6.86 -4.74
C ASN A 86 -10.74 -7.43 -5.98
N LEU A 87 -9.60 -8.10 -5.87
CA LEU A 87 -8.83 -8.61 -7.02
C LEU A 87 -8.62 -10.12 -6.99
N TYR A 88 -9.51 -10.84 -7.67
CA TYR A 88 -9.40 -12.16 -8.36
C TYR A 88 -8.72 -13.35 -7.68
N GLY A 89 -9.49 -14.41 -7.43
CA GLY A 89 -9.07 -15.78 -7.12
C GLY A 89 -9.41 -16.21 -5.68
N SER A 90 -9.18 -17.47 -5.31
CA SER A 90 -9.35 -17.92 -3.92
C SER A 90 -8.42 -17.09 -3.02
N GLU A 91 -8.95 -16.49 -1.97
CA GLU A 91 -8.24 -15.50 -1.13
C GLU A 91 -6.88 -15.99 -0.62
N PHE A 92 -6.73 -17.29 -0.42
CA PHE A 92 -5.50 -17.89 0.09
C PHE A 92 -4.36 -17.93 -0.96
N GLU A 93 -4.65 -18.37 -2.18
CA GLU A 93 -3.64 -18.45 -3.24
C GLU A 93 -3.16 -17.07 -3.69
N ILE A 94 -4.08 -16.10 -3.70
CA ILE A 94 -3.74 -14.71 -4.02
C ILE A 94 -2.87 -14.11 -2.92
N LYS A 95 -3.23 -14.29 -1.65
CA LYS A 95 -2.44 -13.79 -0.52
C LYS A 95 -1.00 -14.34 -0.55
N LEU A 96 -0.82 -15.64 -0.75
CA LEU A 96 0.49 -16.27 -0.79
C LEU A 96 1.32 -15.83 -2.01
N ARG A 97 0.70 -15.82 -3.19
CA ARG A 97 1.33 -15.39 -4.43
C ARG A 97 1.73 -13.92 -4.39
N ASN A 98 0.84 -13.06 -3.88
CA ASN A 98 1.10 -11.63 -3.72
C ASN A 98 2.21 -11.36 -2.71
N GLN A 99 2.29 -12.09 -1.61
CA GLN A 99 3.36 -11.90 -0.61
C GLN A 99 4.74 -12.28 -1.16
N LEU A 100 4.87 -13.38 -1.90
CA LEU A 100 6.13 -13.79 -2.50
C LEU A 100 6.56 -12.84 -3.62
N SER A 101 5.63 -12.46 -4.49
CA SER A 101 5.88 -11.47 -5.54
C SER A 101 6.21 -10.10 -4.95
N GLN A 102 5.47 -9.67 -3.93
CA GLN A 102 5.71 -8.39 -3.25
C GLN A 102 7.12 -8.31 -2.64
N LYS A 103 7.61 -9.40 -2.04
CA LYS A 103 8.97 -9.45 -1.47
C LYS A 103 10.04 -9.32 -2.56
N ALA A 104 9.88 -10.03 -3.67
CA ALA A 104 10.82 -9.96 -4.78
C ALA A 104 10.85 -8.54 -5.39
N ILE A 105 9.68 -7.98 -5.69
CA ILE A 105 9.55 -6.61 -6.23
C ILE A 105 10.11 -5.58 -5.25
N ALA A 106 9.82 -5.69 -3.95
CA ALA A 106 10.32 -4.77 -2.93
C ALA A 106 11.84 -4.81 -2.83
N LYS A 107 12.46 -6.00 -2.93
CA LYS A 107 13.93 -6.14 -2.93
C LYS A 107 14.56 -5.48 -4.16
N GLU A 108 14.07 -5.78 -5.36
CA GLU A 108 14.56 -5.18 -6.59
C GLU A 108 14.37 -3.66 -6.60
N CYS A 109 13.21 -3.18 -6.15
CA CYS A 109 12.91 -1.76 -6.02
C CYS A 109 13.87 -1.08 -5.03
N ALA A 110 14.16 -1.70 -3.87
CA ALA A 110 15.09 -1.16 -2.89
C ALA A 110 16.52 -1.08 -3.44
N GLU A 111 16.98 -2.07 -4.21
CA GLU A 111 18.28 -2.05 -4.87
C GLU A 111 18.35 -0.91 -5.90
N TRP A 112 17.32 -0.74 -6.71
CA TRP A 112 17.25 0.36 -7.67
C TRP A 112 17.23 1.73 -6.97
N ILE A 113 16.47 1.89 -5.87
CA ILE A 113 16.40 3.12 -5.09
C ILE A 113 17.78 3.50 -4.56
N ARG A 114 18.56 2.56 -3.99
CA ARG A 114 19.89 2.84 -3.44
C ARG A 114 20.86 3.48 -4.45
N HIS A 115 20.64 3.20 -5.73
CA HIS A 115 21.57 3.66 -6.78
C HIS A 115 21.08 4.88 -7.55
N LYS A 116 19.76 5.09 -7.63
CA LYS A 116 19.21 6.04 -8.60
C LYS A 116 18.14 6.99 -8.05
N VAL A 117 17.63 6.76 -6.84
CA VAL A 117 16.47 7.50 -6.35
C VAL A 117 16.76 8.26 -5.08
N HIS A 118 16.29 9.49 -5.02
CA HIS A 118 16.28 10.31 -3.81
C HIS A 118 14.86 10.69 -3.46
N PHE A 119 14.48 10.47 -2.21
CA PHE A 119 13.17 10.81 -1.68
C PHE A 119 13.21 12.00 -0.73
N LYS A 120 12.32 12.93 -0.94
CA LYS A 120 12.02 13.99 0.02
C LYS A 120 10.55 13.93 0.44
N SER A 121 10.25 14.41 1.63
CA SER A 121 8.88 14.55 2.13
C SER A 121 8.59 15.99 2.45
N ASN A 122 7.40 16.46 2.07
CA ASN A 122 6.88 17.73 2.53
C ASN A 122 6.73 17.69 4.06
N SER A 123 7.37 18.65 4.74
CA SER A 123 7.34 18.79 6.20
C SER A 123 6.41 19.93 6.65
N SER A 124 5.79 20.61 5.69
CA SER A 124 4.87 21.72 5.93
C SER A 124 3.41 21.25 5.83
N ASP A 125 2.49 22.04 6.40
CA ASP A 125 1.05 21.84 6.27
C ASP A 125 0.49 22.34 4.93
N GLU A 126 1.35 22.92 4.08
CA GLU A 126 0.94 23.45 2.77
C GLU A 126 0.73 22.31 1.77
N ARG A 127 -0.37 22.37 1.03
CA ARG A 127 -0.65 21.40 -0.01
C ARG A 127 0.21 21.67 -1.25
N MET A 128 0.84 20.62 -1.75
CA MET A 128 1.62 20.65 -2.98
C MET A 128 0.87 19.85 -4.07
N PRO A 129 0.69 20.44 -5.27
CA PRO A 129 0.13 19.67 -6.39
C PRO A 129 1.12 18.61 -6.88
N GLY A 130 0.59 17.49 -7.34
CA GLY A 130 1.39 16.42 -7.91
C GLY A 130 1.76 16.69 -9.38
N MET A 131 2.98 16.31 -9.76
CA MET A 131 3.50 16.42 -11.12
C MET A 131 4.56 15.35 -11.40
N LEU A 132 4.72 14.96 -12.66
CA LEU A 132 5.80 14.12 -13.12
C LEU A 132 6.54 14.82 -14.27
N ASN A 133 7.83 15.03 -14.14
CA ASN A 133 8.65 15.74 -15.11
C ASN A 133 9.75 14.83 -15.66
N LEU A 134 9.97 14.91 -16.97
CA LEU A 134 11.01 14.20 -17.70
C LEU A 134 11.98 15.21 -18.34
N GLU A 135 13.28 14.98 -18.18
CA GLU A 135 14.34 15.81 -18.77
C GLU A 135 15.27 14.98 -19.65
N VAL A 136 15.64 15.49 -20.79
CA VAL A 136 16.63 14.88 -21.70
C VAL A 136 18.05 15.24 -21.27
N ARG A 137 19.02 14.34 -21.45
CA ARG A 137 20.43 14.59 -21.20
C ARG A 137 20.97 15.66 -22.19
N LYS A 138 21.57 16.73 -21.68
CA LYS A 138 22.10 17.83 -22.48
C LYS A 138 23.24 17.40 -23.44
N GLU A 139 23.94 16.31 -23.14
CA GLU A 139 25.06 15.80 -23.96
C GLU A 139 24.61 15.10 -25.25
N SER A 140 23.35 14.65 -25.32
CA SER A 140 22.77 14.01 -26.50
C SER A 140 22.11 15.01 -27.46
N ALA A 141 22.04 16.28 -27.08
CA ALA A 141 21.43 17.31 -27.90
C ALA A 141 22.35 17.63 -29.07
N ASP A 142 22.10 17.00 -30.20
CA ASP A 142 22.59 17.51 -31.48
C ASP A 142 22.17 18.99 -31.57
N LYS A 143 23.07 19.88 -31.97
CA LYS A 143 22.91 21.35 -31.95
C LYS A 143 21.65 21.87 -32.69
N SER A 144 20.91 20.99 -33.31
CA SER A 144 19.70 21.27 -34.08
C SER A 144 18.37 20.86 -33.35
N ASN A 145 18.44 20.09 -32.26
CA ASN A 145 17.24 19.69 -31.49
C ASN A 145 17.27 20.35 -30.11
N GLU A 146 16.32 21.24 -29.85
CA GLU A 146 16.03 21.75 -28.52
C GLU A 146 15.78 20.55 -27.60
N ALA A 147 16.37 20.54 -26.39
CA ALA A 147 16.14 19.51 -25.40
C ALA A 147 14.66 19.46 -25.07
N ILE A 148 13.99 18.35 -25.42
CA ILE A 148 12.55 18.21 -25.24
C ILE A 148 12.32 17.71 -23.83
N ALA A 149 11.70 18.53 -22.99
CA ALA A 149 11.23 18.15 -21.69
C ALA A 149 9.71 17.94 -21.70
N TYR A 150 9.22 17.09 -20.83
CA TYR A 150 7.79 16.85 -20.66
C TYR A 150 7.38 16.99 -19.19
N SER A 151 6.18 17.51 -18.97
CA SER A 151 5.54 17.53 -17.66
C SER A 151 4.14 16.92 -17.76
N TYR A 152 3.83 15.96 -16.88
CA TYR A 152 2.49 15.38 -16.72
C TYR A 152 1.84 16.06 -15.52
N TYR A 153 0.74 16.77 -15.78
CA TYR A 153 0.04 17.55 -14.75
C TYR A 153 -1.49 17.57 -14.99
N PRO A 154 -2.31 17.39 -13.93
CA PRO A 154 -1.95 16.93 -12.59
C PRO A 154 -1.49 15.46 -12.59
N PHE A 155 -0.62 15.08 -11.64
CA PHE A 155 -0.18 13.70 -11.43
C PHE A 155 -0.17 13.41 -9.93
N ASN A 156 -1.25 12.84 -9.40
CA ASN A 156 -1.50 12.80 -7.96
C ASN A 156 -0.72 11.71 -7.23
N ASP A 157 -0.66 10.51 -7.81
CA ASP A 157 -0.04 9.33 -7.20
C ASP A 157 0.81 8.57 -8.22
N PHE A 158 1.92 7.98 -7.77
CA PHE A 158 2.70 7.06 -8.58
C PHE A 158 2.24 5.63 -8.28
N THR A 159 1.09 5.27 -8.84
CA THR A 159 0.43 3.96 -8.66
C THR A 159 0.05 3.33 -10.00
N THR A 160 -0.25 2.03 -9.99
CA THR A 160 -0.75 1.34 -11.19
C THR A 160 -2.06 1.91 -11.69
N ALA A 161 -2.89 2.47 -10.81
CA ALA A 161 -4.15 3.11 -11.18
C ALA A 161 -3.92 4.45 -11.90
N ASP A 162 -3.03 5.31 -11.38
CA ASP A 162 -2.70 6.59 -12.01
C ASP A 162 -1.93 6.42 -13.31
N LEU A 163 -1.20 5.31 -13.46
CA LEU A 163 -0.56 4.92 -14.72
C LEU A 163 -1.54 4.34 -15.76
N GLY A 164 -2.79 4.04 -15.36
CA GLY A 164 -3.80 3.45 -16.24
C GLY A 164 -3.65 1.94 -16.46
N LEU A 165 -2.93 1.23 -15.57
CA LEU A 165 -2.76 -0.23 -15.63
C LEU A 165 -3.88 -0.98 -14.93
N THR A 166 -4.43 -0.40 -13.86
CA THR A 166 -5.53 -0.96 -13.09
C THR A 166 -6.63 0.07 -12.93
N LYS A 167 -7.86 -0.40 -12.70
CA LYS A 167 -8.98 0.50 -12.43
C LYS A 167 -8.80 1.14 -11.05
N GLY A 168 -8.77 2.47 -10.99
CA GLY A 168 -8.77 3.24 -9.75
C GLY A 168 -10.17 3.49 -9.20
N ASP A 169 -10.24 4.16 -8.06
CA ASP A 169 -11.50 4.55 -7.40
C ASP A 169 -12.16 5.77 -8.09
N ALA A 170 -11.42 6.51 -8.91
CA ALA A 170 -11.92 7.66 -9.65
C ALA A 170 -12.76 7.21 -10.85
N MET A 171 -13.87 7.91 -11.10
CA MET A 171 -14.72 7.64 -12.26
C MET A 171 -13.98 7.89 -13.58
N PHE A 172 -13.11 8.91 -13.60
CA PHE A 172 -12.16 9.19 -14.68
C PHE A 172 -10.97 9.99 -14.12
N SER A 173 -9.85 9.91 -14.81
CA SER A 173 -8.64 10.67 -14.51
C SER A 173 -8.23 11.43 -15.78
N ILE A 174 -7.90 12.69 -15.64
CA ILE A 174 -7.38 13.49 -16.76
C ILE A 174 -6.00 14.02 -16.36
N THR A 175 -4.99 13.65 -17.16
CA THR A 175 -3.64 14.16 -17.03
C THR A 175 -3.18 14.73 -18.37
N ASN A 176 -2.58 15.91 -18.34
CA ASN A 176 -2.04 16.55 -19.52
C ASN A 176 -0.53 16.35 -19.58
N ARG A 177 -0.01 15.80 -20.67
CA ARG A 177 1.42 15.92 -20.98
C ARG A 177 1.64 17.25 -21.69
N ILE A 178 2.52 18.04 -21.12
CA ILE A 178 2.92 19.37 -21.59
C ILE A 178 4.37 19.27 -22.08
N ALA A 179 4.64 19.70 -23.29
CA ALA A 179 5.99 19.69 -23.88
C ALA A 179 6.69 21.06 -23.73
N THR A 180 7.99 21.09 -23.99
CA THR A 180 8.79 22.32 -24.13
C THR A 180 8.12 23.26 -25.15
N PRO A 181 8.11 24.61 -24.93
CA PRO A 181 8.78 25.32 -23.82
C PRO A 181 7.97 25.41 -22.51
N MET A 182 6.68 25.05 -22.50
CA MET A 182 5.83 25.21 -21.32
C MET A 182 6.27 24.28 -20.17
N ALA A 183 6.80 23.09 -20.48
CA ALA A 183 7.28 22.13 -19.47
C ALA A 183 8.42 22.71 -18.60
N GLU A 184 9.22 23.64 -19.13
CA GLU A 184 10.35 24.25 -18.40
C GLU A 184 9.91 24.95 -17.10
N SER A 185 8.73 25.55 -17.12
CA SER A 185 8.17 26.19 -15.91
C SER A 185 7.92 25.20 -14.79
N TYR A 186 7.42 24.00 -15.11
CA TYR A 186 7.17 22.91 -14.15
C TYR A 186 8.48 22.34 -13.62
N LEU A 187 9.47 22.15 -14.49
CA LEU A 187 10.81 21.72 -14.11
C LEU A 187 11.47 22.70 -13.15
N LYS A 188 11.42 24.00 -13.48
CA LYS A 188 11.96 25.06 -12.63
C LYS A 188 11.27 25.09 -11.27
N THR A 189 9.95 25.01 -11.23
CA THR A 189 9.19 24.96 -10.01
C THR A 189 9.58 23.75 -9.16
N PHE A 190 9.71 22.56 -9.76
CA PHE A 190 10.16 21.38 -9.05
C PHE A 190 11.57 21.55 -8.47
N ASP A 191 12.50 22.13 -9.24
CA ASP A 191 13.88 22.36 -8.81
C ASP A 191 13.98 23.35 -7.65
N GLU A 192 13.14 24.38 -7.63
CA GLU A 192 13.04 25.33 -6.52
C GLU A 192 12.54 24.63 -5.25
N LEU A 193 11.49 23.81 -5.35
CA LEU A 193 10.95 23.01 -4.25
C LEU A 193 11.99 21.98 -3.77
N TRP A 194 12.68 21.31 -4.69
CA TRP A 194 13.70 20.33 -4.34
C TRP A 194 14.86 20.92 -3.54
N LYS A 195 15.22 22.16 -3.79
CA LYS A 195 16.30 22.87 -3.08
C LYS A 195 15.88 23.45 -1.74
N ASP A 196 14.57 23.57 -1.49
CA ASP A 196 14.05 24.14 -0.23
C ASP A 196 14.08 23.11 0.92
N ASN A 197 15.21 23.04 1.60
CA ASN A 197 15.36 22.14 2.74
C ASN A 197 14.61 22.63 4.01
N SER A 198 14.00 23.80 3.97
CA SER A 198 13.17 24.29 5.11
C SER A 198 11.79 23.64 5.11
N LYS A 199 11.26 23.31 3.91
CA LYS A 199 9.95 22.69 3.71
C LYS A 199 10.02 21.19 3.38
N PHE A 200 11.16 20.73 2.85
CA PHE A 200 11.32 19.34 2.39
C PHE A 200 12.52 18.68 3.07
N SER A 201 12.26 17.58 3.75
CA SER A 201 13.29 16.76 4.40
C SER A 201 13.60 15.51 3.60
N ASP A 202 14.88 15.12 3.56
CA ASP A 202 15.29 13.83 2.97
C ASP A 202 14.73 12.67 3.80
N VAL A 203 14.13 11.71 3.13
CA VAL A 203 13.54 10.50 3.73
C VAL A 203 13.98 9.22 3.04
N THR A 204 15.01 9.28 2.18
CA THR A 204 15.49 8.15 1.38
C THR A 204 15.83 6.94 2.25
N ASP A 205 16.60 7.13 3.30
CA ASP A 205 16.98 6.04 4.22
C ASP A 205 15.76 5.42 4.90
N ARG A 206 14.76 6.23 5.26
CA ARG A 206 13.53 5.75 5.90
C ARG A 206 12.65 4.94 4.94
N VAL A 207 12.60 5.35 3.67
CA VAL A 207 11.92 4.57 2.62
C VAL A 207 12.60 3.22 2.48
N LEU A 208 13.92 3.19 2.43
CA LEU A 208 14.71 1.95 2.35
C LEU A 208 14.49 1.07 3.58
N GLU A 209 14.60 1.61 4.79
CA GLU A 209 14.31 0.88 6.04
C GLU A 209 12.89 0.28 6.03
N TYR A 210 11.90 1.05 5.57
CA TYR A 210 10.53 0.55 5.47
C TYR A 210 10.41 -0.58 4.45
N MET A 211 11.06 -0.46 3.28
CA MET A 211 11.06 -1.52 2.27
C MET A 211 11.79 -2.77 2.76
N GLU A 212 12.88 -2.61 3.50
CA GLU A 212 13.60 -3.73 4.11
C GLU A 212 12.73 -4.56 5.04
N THR A 213 11.78 -3.94 5.75
CA THR A 213 10.83 -4.70 6.57
C THR A 213 9.91 -5.60 5.75
N VAL A 214 9.70 -5.30 4.46
CA VAL A 214 8.83 -6.09 3.57
C VAL A 214 9.54 -7.35 3.06
N TYR A 215 10.85 -7.26 2.74
CA TYR A 215 11.56 -8.37 2.10
C TYR A 215 12.60 -9.07 2.97
N ASN A 216 12.95 -8.51 4.13
CA ASN A 216 13.85 -9.21 5.05
C ASN A 216 13.30 -10.60 5.38
N GLU A 217 14.13 -11.59 5.21
CA GLU A 217 13.81 -12.96 5.63
C GLU A 217 13.57 -12.94 7.14
N ASN A 218 12.31 -13.10 7.48
CA ASN A 218 11.88 -12.97 8.86
C ASN A 218 12.51 -14.07 9.72
N ALA A 219 12.88 -13.70 10.93
CA ALA A 219 13.31 -14.66 11.95
C ALA A 219 12.29 -15.80 12.07
N PRO A 220 12.75 -17.04 12.42
CA PRO A 220 11.87 -18.20 12.55
C PRO A 220 10.63 -17.93 13.43
N GLU A 221 10.75 -17.07 14.44
CA GLU A 221 9.64 -16.63 15.28
C GLU A 221 8.55 -15.88 14.51
N TYR A 222 8.93 -15.07 13.54
CA TYR A 222 7.94 -14.35 12.70
C TYR A 222 7.24 -15.30 11.74
N ILE A 223 7.96 -16.24 11.12
CA ILE A 223 7.35 -17.27 10.26
C ILE A 223 6.39 -18.12 11.09
N TYR A 224 6.78 -18.49 12.31
CA TYR A 224 5.93 -19.22 13.25
C TYR A 224 4.69 -18.41 13.62
N PHE A 225 4.85 -17.12 13.97
CA PHE A 225 3.73 -16.23 14.28
C PHE A 225 2.78 -16.07 13.09
N ILE A 226 3.29 -15.81 11.89
CA ILE A 226 2.47 -15.69 10.68
C ILE A 226 1.76 -17.01 10.34
N THR A 227 2.44 -18.13 10.48
CA THR A 227 1.83 -19.46 10.28
C THR A 227 0.69 -19.69 11.26
N LEU A 228 0.90 -19.41 12.54
CA LEU A 228 -0.17 -19.49 13.54
C LEU A 228 -1.30 -18.50 13.25
N TYR A 229 -0.96 -17.26 12.90
CA TYR A 229 -1.95 -16.24 12.55
C TYR A 229 -2.83 -16.70 11.38
N HIS A 230 -2.25 -17.26 10.30
CA HIS A 230 -3.03 -17.77 9.18
C HIS A 230 -3.87 -19.01 9.54
N ILE A 231 -3.32 -19.93 10.34
CA ILE A 231 -4.09 -21.08 10.82
C ILE A 231 -5.29 -20.63 11.67
N PHE A 232 -5.11 -19.63 12.53
CA PHE A 232 -6.15 -19.18 13.44
C PHE A 232 -7.04 -18.09 12.85
N ASN A 233 -6.56 -17.29 11.90
CA ASN A 233 -7.37 -16.23 11.29
C ASN A 233 -8.51 -16.78 10.43
N GLU A 234 -8.32 -17.94 9.81
CA GLU A 234 -9.39 -18.66 9.10
C GLU A 234 -10.52 -19.07 10.08
N PHE A 235 -10.16 -19.28 11.36
CA PHE A 235 -11.14 -19.54 12.43
C PHE A 235 -11.70 -18.27 13.06
N LEU A 236 -11.00 -17.13 12.98
CA LEU A 236 -11.47 -15.85 13.51
C LEU A 236 -12.44 -15.15 12.55
N GLU A 237 -12.29 -15.33 11.25
CA GLU A 237 -13.23 -14.80 10.24
C GLU A 237 -14.58 -15.56 10.27
N ASP A 238 -14.62 -16.80 10.75
CA ASP A 238 -15.84 -17.57 11.00
C ASP A 238 -16.57 -17.14 12.30
N ILE A 239 -15.92 -16.35 13.15
CA ILE A 239 -16.52 -15.74 14.34
C ILE A 239 -17.03 -14.34 13.96
N SER A 240 -18.05 -14.25 13.14
CA SER A 240 -18.86 -13.04 13.14
C SER A 240 -19.62 -13.02 14.45
N GLU A 241 -19.37 -12.00 15.28
CA GLU A 241 -19.95 -11.84 16.63
C GLU A 241 -21.49 -11.84 16.67
N ASP A 242 -22.16 -11.86 15.52
CA ASP A 242 -23.58 -11.58 15.42
C ASP A 242 -24.47 -12.76 15.08
N VAL A 243 -23.95 -13.94 14.78
CA VAL A 243 -24.82 -15.06 14.35
C VAL A 243 -24.66 -16.28 15.24
N LEU A 244 -25.34 -16.26 16.37
CA LEU A 244 -25.74 -17.52 17.00
C LEU A 244 -26.79 -18.19 16.11
N PRO A 245 -26.62 -19.45 15.72
CA PRO A 245 -27.59 -20.16 14.89
C PRO A 245 -29.03 -20.14 15.45
N ASN A 246 -29.20 -19.80 16.73
CA ASN A 246 -30.51 -19.76 17.40
C ASN A 246 -30.57 -18.63 18.44
N GLU A 247 -30.84 -17.40 18.01
CA GLU A 247 -31.00 -16.24 18.91
C GLU A 247 -32.23 -16.35 19.86
N ASN A 248 -33.15 -17.25 19.59
CA ASN A 248 -34.42 -17.38 20.33
C ASN A 248 -34.33 -18.05 21.71
N VAL A 249 -33.18 -18.59 22.08
CA VAL A 249 -33.01 -19.41 23.29
C VAL A 249 -32.82 -18.59 24.58
N GLY A 250 -32.71 -17.28 24.50
CA GLY A 250 -32.47 -16.46 25.71
C GLY A 250 -31.12 -16.76 26.40
N PHE A 251 -30.24 -17.49 25.74
CA PHE A 251 -28.95 -17.96 26.25
C PHE A 251 -28.08 -16.82 26.83
N LYS A 252 -28.00 -15.68 26.15
CA LYS A 252 -27.24 -14.48 26.60
C LYS A 252 -27.84 -13.87 27.89
N LYS A 253 -29.05 -14.25 28.30
CA LYS A 253 -29.69 -13.85 29.56
C LYS A 253 -29.48 -14.86 30.69
N SER A 254 -28.89 -16.00 30.42
CA SER A 254 -28.65 -17.04 31.41
C SER A 254 -27.65 -16.60 32.49
N VAL A 255 -27.84 -17.13 33.73
CA VAL A 255 -26.95 -16.83 34.86
C VAL A 255 -25.52 -17.22 34.59
N ILE A 256 -25.32 -18.32 33.86
CA ILE A 256 -23.96 -18.77 33.51
C ILE A 256 -23.28 -17.79 32.55
N TRP A 257 -24.00 -17.33 31.52
CA TRP A 257 -23.46 -16.36 30.55
C TRP A 257 -23.02 -15.03 31.19
N GLN A 258 -23.83 -14.54 32.13
CA GLN A 258 -23.53 -13.29 32.85
C GLN A 258 -22.28 -13.37 33.73
N LYS A 259 -21.92 -14.58 34.19
CA LYS A 259 -20.75 -14.83 35.04
C LYS A 259 -19.47 -15.03 34.24
N LEU A 260 -19.55 -15.22 32.93
CA LEU A 260 -18.38 -15.40 32.08
C LEU A 260 -17.61 -14.09 31.87
N PHE A 261 -16.29 -14.17 31.90
CA PHE A 261 -15.41 -13.12 31.39
C PHE A 261 -15.51 -13.03 29.85
N ASN A 262 -15.10 -11.89 29.25
CA ASN A 262 -15.24 -11.69 27.81
C ASN A 262 -14.55 -12.79 26.99
N PHE A 263 -13.30 -13.16 27.32
CA PHE A 263 -12.59 -14.24 26.63
C PHE A 263 -13.29 -15.61 26.74
N GLN A 264 -13.99 -15.88 27.86
CA GLN A 264 -14.80 -17.11 28.04
C GLN A 264 -16.06 -17.07 27.20
N ARG A 265 -16.67 -15.89 27.02
CA ARG A 265 -17.83 -15.70 26.13
C ARG A 265 -17.43 -15.95 24.69
N ASP A 266 -16.30 -15.39 24.25
CA ASP A 266 -15.77 -15.60 22.92
C ASP A 266 -15.44 -17.07 22.67
N ALA A 267 -14.80 -17.72 23.64
CA ALA A 267 -14.52 -19.16 23.59
C ALA A 267 -15.81 -20.02 23.52
N ALA A 268 -16.85 -19.66 24.28
CA ALA A 268 -18.14 -20.38 24.24
C ALA A 268 -18.82 -20.23 22.88
N LEU A 269 -18.85 -19.02 22.29
CA LEU A 269 -19.37 -18.78 20.95
C LEU A 269 -18.60 -19.55 19.90
N ALA A 270 -17.27 -19.52 19.96
CA ALA A 270 -16.43 -20.30 19.07
C ALA A 270 -16.68 -21.81 19.17
N CYS A 271 -16.89 -22.34 20.39
CA CYS A 271 -17.23 -23.74 20.57
C CYS A 271 -18.60 -24.08 19.98
N ILE A 272 -19.63 -23.23 20.18
CA ILE A 272 -20.97 -23.42 19.60
C ILE A 272 -20.88 -23.47 18.07
N ASN A 273 -20.24 -22.49 17.45
CA ASN A 273 -20.10 -22.43 15.99
C ASN A 273 -19.36 -23.66 15.44
N LYS A 274 -18.30 -24.14 16.12
CA LYS A 274 -17.59 -25.36 15.73
C LYS A 274 -18.43 -26.62 15.90
N LEU A 275 -19.20 -26.69 16.93
CA LEU A 275 -20.12 -27.83 17.15
C LEU A 275 -21.20 -27.91 16.07
N GLU A 276 -21.77 -26.77 15.66
CA GLU A 276 -22.71 -26.70 14.53
C GLU A 276 -22.10 -27.10 13.20
N LYS A 277 -20.86 -26.62 12.93
CA LYS A 277 -20.19 -26.84 11.64
C LYS A 277 -19.52 -28.22 11.54
N TYR A 278 -18.87 -28.67 12.61
CA TYR A 278 -17.99 -29.84 12.60
C TYR A 278 -18.42 -30.96 13.52
N HIS A 279 -19.53 -30.79 14.27
CA HIS A 279 -20.06 -31.75 15.26
C HIS A 279 -19.08 -32.12 16.38
N GLY A 280 -18.03 -31.28 16.58
CA GLY A 280 -17.05 -31.47 17.64
C GLY A 280 -16.08 -30.30 17.73
N CYS A 281 -15.58 -30.06 18.97
CA CYS A 281 -14.52 -29.07 19.19
C CYS A 281 -13.64 -29.48 20.37
N ILE A 282 -12.44 -28.91 20.45
CA ILE A 282 -11.53 -29.07 21.59
C ILE A 282 -11.30 -27.70 22.22
N LEU A 283 -11.59 -27.59 23.53
CA LEU A 283 -11.29 -26.38 24.32
C LEU A 283 -9.92 -26.55 25.01
N ALA A 284 -8.86 -25.97 24.47
CA ALA A 284 -7.47 -26.16 24.89
C ALA A 284 -6.88 -24.96 25.66
N ASP A 285 -7.67 -24.23 26.43
CA ASP A 285 -7.19 -23.11 27.24
C ASP A 285 -6.23 -23.59 28.36
N SER A 286 -5.38 -22.67 28.86
CA SER A 286 -4.48 -22.95 29.96
C SER A 286 -5.22 -23.38 31.24
N VAL A 287 -4.52 -24.12 32.11
CA VAL A 287 -5.07 -24.55 33.39
C VAL A 287 -5.42 -23.32 34.25
N GLY A 288 -6.57 -23.33 34.89
CA GLY A 288 -7.04 -22.23 35.74
C GLY A 288 -7.88 -21.16 35.06
N LEU A 289 -8.01 -21.14 33.74
CA LEU A 289 -8.81 -20.14 32.99
C LEU A 289 -10.33 -20.43 33.00
N GLY A 290 -10.78 -21.41 33.77
CA GLY A 290 -12.21 -21.65 33.96
C GLY A 290 -12.91 -22.37 32.81
N LYS A 291 -12.19 -23.27 32.09
CA LYS A 291 -12.78 -24.12 31.01
C LYS A 291 -14.12 -24.73 31.34
N THR A 292 -14.32 -25.13 32.60
CA THR A 292 -15.59 -25.70 33.09
C THR A 292 -16.76 -24.73 32.93
N PHE A 293 -16.54 -23.44 33.19
CA PHE A 293 -17.59 -22.43 33.02
C PHE A 293 -17.92 -22.20 31.54
N THR A 294 -16.89 -22.19 30.68
CA THR A 294 -17.10 -22.11 29.23
C THR A 294 -17.87 -23.32 28.71
N ALA A 295 -17.51 -24.54 29.14
CA ALA A 295 -18.20 -25.76 28.76
C ALA A 295 -19.66 -25.78 29.26
N LEU A 296 -19.93 -25.35 30.52
CA LEU A 296 -21.28 -25.23 31.04
C LEU A 296 -22.14 -24.23 30.27
N ALA A 297 -21.55 -23.15 29.79
CA ALA A 297 -22.24 -22.19 28.92
C ALA A 297 -22.63 -22.82 27.58
N VAL A 298 -21.73 -23.59 26.96
CA VAL A 298 -22.01 -24.33 25.71
C VAL A 298 -23.15 -25.34 25.94
N ILE A 299 -23.11 -26.12 27.04
CA ILE A 299 -24.17 -27.07 27.38
C ILE A 299 -25.52 -26.33 27.54
N LYS A 300 -25.51 -25.18 28.23
CA LYS A 300 -26.71 -24.37 28.43
C LYS A 300 -27.31 -23.79 27.15
N TYR A 301 -26.52 -23.65 26.11
CA TYR A 301 -27.02 -23.24 24.80
C TYR A 301 -27.85 -24.34 24.13
N TYR A 302 -27.51 -25.62 24.36
CA TYR A 302 -28.20 -26.78 23.76
C TYR A 302 -29.32 -27.37 24.63
N GLU A 303 -29.51 -26.88 25.86
CA GLU A 303 -30.68 -27.22 26.71
C GLU A 303 -31.93 -26.41 26.31
#